data_c6265c52de18e9e5316bd850d8ae5d4e
#
_entry.id   c6265c52de18e9e5316bd850d8ae5d4e
#
_cell.length_a   1.000
_cell.length_b   1.000
_cell.length_c   1.000
_cell.angle_alpha   90.00
_cell.angle_beta   90.00
_cell.angle_gamma   90.00
#
_symmetry.space_group_name_H-M   'P 1'
#
loop_
_entity.id
_entity.type
_entity.pdbx_description
1 polymer ?
#
loop_
_entity_poly.entity_id
_entity_poly.type
_entity_poly.pdbx_seq_one_letter_code
_entity_poly.pdbx_strand_id
1 'polypeptide(L)'
;MRIEQTTRFNKHLARLPVSVQEQCAKQIALLADNPRHPSLHFKKLADRDDTYSIRIASNYRAIFMMAHDTCIFFAIGHRKDVYR
;
A
#
# COMPACT_ATOMS: atom_id res chain seq x y z
N MET A 1 -1.27 -5.76 14.42
CA MET A 1 -1.25 -5.90 12.96
C MET A 1 0.19 -6.05 12.49
N ARG A 2 0.45 -7.10 11.73
CA ARG A 2 1.77 -7.31 11.13
C ARG A 2 1.78 -6.74 9.72
N ILE A 3 2.94 -6.20 9.31
CA ILE A 3 3.13 -5.68 7.96
C ILE A 3 4.23 -6.48 7.29
N GLU A 4 3.93 -7.03 6.11
CA GLU A 4 4.90 -7.72 5.29
C GLU A 4 4.92 -7.09 3.90
N GLN A 5 6.08 -7.15 3.25
CA GLN A 5 6.26 -6.63 1.90
C GLN A 5 6.93 -7.71 1.06
N THR A 6 6.30 -8.04 -0.07
CA THR A 6 6.89 -9.05 -0.96
C THR A 6 8.17 -8.52 -1.59
N THR A 7 9.03 -9.44 -2.04
CA THR A 7 10.25 -9.08 -2.76
C THR A 7 9.92 -8.23 -4.00
N ARG A 8 8.87 -8.59 -4.71
CA ARG A 8 8.43 -7.84 -5.89
C ARG A 8 8.03 -6.41 -5.52
N PHE A 9 7.28 -6.25 -4.42
CA PHE A 9 6.91 -4.93 -3.93
C PHE A 9 8.15 -4.09 -3.65
N ASN A 10 9.11 -4.66 -2.93
CA ASN A 10 10.33 -3.95 -2.56
C ASN A 10 11.16 -3.54 -3.77
N LYS A 11 11.27 -4.43 -4.77
CA LYS A 11 12.00 -4.10 -5.99
C LYS A 11 11.33 -2.97 -6.77
N HIS A 12 10.02 -2.99 -6.85
CA HIS A 12 9.28 -1.93 -7.53
C HIS A 12 9.41 -0.60 -6.78
N LEU A 13 9.24 -0.64 -5.46
CA LEU A 13 9.39 0.55 -4.62
C LEU A 13 10.76 1.21 -4.80
N ALA A 14 11.82 0.40 -4.88
CA ALA A 14 13.19 0.92 -5.04
C ALA A 14 13.40 1.70 -6.34
N ARG A 15 12.53 1.52 -7.32
CA ARG A 15 12.60 2.22 -8.61
C ARG A 15 11.80 3.52 -8.63
N LEU A 16 11.02 3.78 -7.59
CA LEU A 16 10.21 4.98 -7.53
C LEU A 16 11.01 6.15 -6.98
N PRO A 17 10.56 7.39 -7.21
CA PRO A 17 11.25 8.56 -6.65
C PRO A 17 11.45 8.43 -5.14
N VAL A 18 12.56 8.96 -4.64
CA VAL A 18 12.89 8.90 -3.20
C VAL A 18 11.76 9.47 -2.35
N SER A 19 11.15 10.57 -2.80
CA SER A 19 10.03 11.16 -2.07
C SER A 19 8.85 10.20 -1.92
N VAL A 20 8.60 9.38 -2.95
CA VAL A 20 7.52 8.37 -2.89
C VAL A 20 7.92 7.24 -1.93
N GLN A 21 9.20 6.84 -1.95
CA GLN A 21 9.68 5.82 -1.01
C GLN A 21 9.51 6.27 0.44
N GLU A 22 9.84 7.53 0.73
CA GLU A 22 9.67 8.10 2.07
C GLU A 22 8.20 8.16 2.47
N GLN A 23 7.34 8.59 1.56
CA GLN A 23 5.89 8.64 1.81
C GLN A 23 5.33 7.24 2.01
N CYS A 24 5.85 6.25 1.29
CA CYS A 24 5.42 4.87 1.46
C CYS A 24 5.69 4.37 2.88
N ALA A 25 6.91 4.59 3.37
CA ALA A 25 7.27 4.19 4.74
C ALA A 25 6.36 4.87 5.76
N LYS A 26 6.09 6.16 5.57
CA LYS A 26 5.24 6.94 6.45
C LYS A 26 3.81 6.42 6.45
N GLN A 27 3.25 6.16 5.28
CA GLN A 27 1.86 5.71 5.17
C GLN A 27 1.67 4.29 5.69
N ILE A 28 2.64 3.41 5.49
CA ILE A 28 2.59 2.05 6.04
C ILE A 28 2.63 2.11 7.57
N ALA A 29 3.50 2.95 8.15
CA ALA A 29 3.56 3.13 9.59
C ALA A 29 2.22 3.68 10.12
N LEU A 30 1.63 4.62 9.41
CA LEU A 30 0.34 5.18 9.78
C LEU A 30 -0.77 4.12 9.73
N LEU A 31 -0.75 3.27 8.72
CA LEU A 31 -1.72 2.18 8.62
C LEU A 31 -1.65 1.25 9.83
N ALA A 32 -0.44 0.93 10.27
CA ALA A 32 -0.24 0.06 11.43
C ALA A 32 -0.74 0.70 12.72
N ASP A 33 -0.63 2.03 12.81
CA ASP A 33 -1.01 2.77 14.01
C ASP A 33 -2.49 3.17 14.00
N ASN A 34 -2.98 3.65 12.86
CA ASN A 34 -4.35 4.15 12.74
C ASN A 34 -4.91 3.87 11.35
N PRO A 35 -5.44 2.65 11.11
CA PRO A 35 -5.94 2.27 9.78
C PRO A 35 -7.12 3.10 9.29
N ARG A 36 -7.75 3.87 10.15
CA ARG A 36 -8.90 4.72 9.78
C ARG A 36 -8.49 6.16 9.48
N HIS A 37 -7.20 6.46 9.53
CA HIS A 37 -6.74 7.83 9.25
C HIS A 37 -7.15 8.24 7.83
N PRO A 38 -7.79 9.43 7.66
CA PRO A 38 -8.31 9.85 6.36
C PRO A 38 -7.27 9.93 5.25
N SER A 39 -6.02 10.29 5.57
CA SER A 39 -4.98 10.43 4.56
C SER A 39 -4.64 9.14 3.84
N LEU A 40 -4.99 7.99 4.43
CA LEU A 40 -4.72 6.68 3.84
C LEU A 40 -5.63 6.38 2.65
N HIS A 41 -6.80 7.01 2.58
CA HIS A 41 -7.81 6.65 1.58
C HIS A 41 -7.97 5.13 1.48
N PHE A 42 -8.08 4.48 2.63
CA PHE A 42 -8.22 3.03 2.75
C PHE A 42 -9.43 2.56 1.95
N LYS A 43 -9.21 1.64 1.05
CA LYS A 43 -10.27 1.20 0.14
C LYS A 43 -10.18 -0.29 -0.13
N LYS A 44 -11.31 -0.98 -0.05
CA LYS A 44 -11.41 -2.37 -0.46
C LYS A 44 -11.54 -2.43 -1.98
N LEU A 45 -10.80 -3.33 -2.63
CA LEU A 45 -10.93 -3.52 -4.07
C LEU A 45 -12.15 -4.36 -4.39
N ALA A 46 -12.96 -3.90 -5.36
CA ALA A 46 -14.27 -4.48 -5.64
C ALA A 46 -14.24 -5.95 -6.05
N ASP A 47 -13.18 -6.37 -6.73
CA ASP A 47 -13.10 -7.72 -7.30
C ASP A 47 -12.49 -8.76 -6.37
N ARG A 48 -12.05 -8.36 -5.16
CA ARG A 48 -11.31 -9.24 -4.27
C ARG A 48 -11.70 -8.98 -2.83
N ASP A 49 -12.12 -10.02 -2.12
CA ASP A 49 -12.64 -9.89 -0.76
C ASP A 49 -11.59 -9.50 0.28
N ASP A 50 -10.34 -9.86 0.04
CA ASP A 50 -9.26 -9.65 1.02
C ASP A 50 -8.20 -8.65 0.57
N THR A 51 -8.46 -7.91 -0.50
CA THR A 51 -7.48 -7.01 -1.12
C THR A 51 -7.91 -5.55 -0.97
N TYR A 52 -6.95 -4.73 -0.54
CA TYR A 52 -7.19 -3.33 -0.23
C TYR A 52 -6.10 -2.46 -0.81
N SER A 53 -6.36 -1.16 -0.88
CA SER A 53 -5.35 -0.19 -1.29
C SER A 53 -5.28 0.95 -0.29
N ILE A 54 -4.09 1.56 -0.22
CA ILE A 54 -3.90 2.81 0.52
C ILE A 54 -3.18 3.81 -0.37
N ARG A 55 -3.44 5.09 -0.11
CA ARG A 55 -2.76 6.19 -0.77
C ARG A 55 -1.36 6.34 -0.19
N ILE A 56 -0.36 6.35 -1.05
CA ILE A 56 1.02 6.58 -0.65
C ILE A 56 1.39 8.06 -0.84
N ALA A 57 1.07 8.59 -2.02
CA ALA A 57 1.27 9.99 -2.36
C ALA A 57 0.15 10.39 -3.33
N SER A 58 0.13 11.62 -3.82
CA SER A 58 -0.99 12.13 -4.63
C SER A 58 -1.43 11.18 -5.73
N ASN A 59 -0.47 10.59 -6.44
CA ASN A 59 -0.78 9.73 -7.59
C ASN A 59 -0.29 8.30 -7.42
N TYR A 60 0.13 7.91 -6.22
CA TYR A 60 0.66 6.58 -5.97
C TYR A 60 -0.19 5.83 -4.98
N ARG A 61 -0.40 4.55 -5.25
CA ARG A 61 -1.18 3.65 -4.39
C ARG A 61 -0.38 2.38 -4.14
N ALA A 62 -0.57 1.80 -2.95
CA ALA A 62 -0.04 0.49 -2.63
C ALA A 62 -1.20 -0.45 -2.39
N ILE A 63 -1.03 -1.69 -2.82
CA ILE A 63 -2.06 -2.72 -2.69
C ILE A 63 -1.56 -3.81 -1.78
N PHE A 64 -2.39 -4.23 -0.85
CA PHE A 64 -2.07 -5.28 0.09
C PHE A 64 -3.23 -6.24 0.27
N MET A 65 -2.89 -7.43 0.68
CA MET A 65 -3.85 -8.47 1.01
C MET A 65 -3.86 -8.66 2.53
N MET A 66 -5.04 -8.85 3.10
CA MET A 66 -5.19 -9.15 4.52
C MET A 66 -5.28 -10.66 4.70
N ALA A 67 -4.39 -11.21 5.49
CA ALA A 67 -4.41 -12.62 5.87
C ALA A 67 -4.26 -12.68 7.38
N HIS A 68 -5.33 -13.06 8.06
CA HIS A 68 -5.39 -13.04 9.52
C HIS A 68 -5.11 -11.62 10.03
N ASP A 69 -4.06 -11.43 10.80
CA ASP A 69 -3.68 -10.13 11.34
C ASP A 69 -2.48 -9.52 10.59
N THR A 70 -2.26 -9.93 9.35
CA THR A 70 -1.11 -9.50 8.55
C THR A 70 -1.56 -8.80 7.28
N CYS A 71 -0.97 -7.63 7.01
CA CYS A 71 -1.10 -6.93 5.74
C CYS A 71 0.10 -7.29 4.88
N ILE A 72 -0.12 -7.89 3.72
CA ILE A 72 0.93 -8.31 2.81
C ILE A 72 0.90 -7.40 1.58
N PHE A 73 1.82 -6.44 1.53
CA PHE A 73 1.91 -5.52 0.39
C PHE A 73 2.57 -6.23 -0.79
N PHE A 74 1.91 -6.22 -1.94
CA PHE A 74 2.41 -6.92 -3.11
C PHE A 74 2.45 -6.08 -4.40
N ALA A 75 1.88 -4.88 -4.40
CA ALA A 75 1.91 -4.01 -5.56
C ALA A 75 1.97 -2.55 -5.14
N ILE A 76 2.68 -1.74 -5.91
CA ILE A 76 2.75 -0.28 -5.72
C ILE A 76 2.97 0.35 -7.10
N GLY A 77 2.37 1.48 -7.33
CA GLY A 77 2.55 2.19 -8.58
C GLY A 77 1.65 3.40 -8.69
N HIS A 78 1.72 4.03 -9.86
CA HIS A 78 0.86 5.16 -10.16
C HIS A 78 -0.60 4.67 -10.19
N ARG A 79 -1.50 5.48 -9.63
CA ARG A 79 -2.92 5.11 -9.51
C ARG A 79 -3.57 4.67 -10.84
N LYS A 80 -3.06 5.16 -11.97
CA LYS A 80 -3.58 4.78 -13.29
C LYS A 80 -3.17 3.38 -13.70
N ASP A 81 -2.08 2.87 -13.16
CA ASP A 81 -1.48 1.61 -13.59
C ASP A 81 -1.61 0.48 -12.59
N VAL A 82 -1.61 0.80 -11.31
CA VAL A 82 -1.53 -0.20 -10.24
C VAL A 82 -2.75 -1.12 -10.19
N TYR A 83 -3.89 -0.65 -10.66
CA TYR A 83 -5.14 -1.42 -10.65
C TYR A 83 -5.35 -2.27 -11.90
N ARG A 84 -4.40 -2.28 -12.81
CA ARG A 84 -4.48 -3.09 -14.03
C ARG A 84 -4.06 -4.51 -13.83
#